data_d74907fe78299ec2769cc513e55b0bb1
#
_entry.id   d74907fe78299ec2769cc513e55b0bb1
#
_cell.length_a   1.000
_cell.length_b   1.000
_cell.length_c   1.000
_cell.angle_alpha   90.00
_cell.angle_beta   90.00
_cell.angle_gamma   90.00
#
_symmetry.space_group_name_H-M   'P 1'
#
loop_
_entity.id
_entity.type
_entity.pdbx_description
1 polymer ?
#
loop_
_entity_poly.entity_id
_entity_poly.type
_entity_poly.pdbx_seq_one_letter_code
_entity_poly.pdbx_strand_id
1 'polypeptide(L)'
;MSDQGRCGWRRLAWWVVLVAVVVPPLGGCGGPDPPDRLLIATGNPGGVYYALGGALAEAARRDWGARAENVETAASVENVRLLAAGEVDVAIVVADVVAAAVDGTPPFDAPVRLAALCRLHDDYVQLVVRDDSPVQQLTDLRGLRVSTGSHNSGTEMLADRILLAGGLDPEVDLQRRRLGLGEAAEALRRGRIDGLFFSGGLPTPGIAELAGQLPIRLVPLAEYVRPLRGGYGQLYSERSVPATTYRLPAEVGTVGVGNLLVVRADLADRTAYAITKLLFDAQPDLVSAHREAHRINRQAGVATFPVSLHPGAADYFRDTKRF
;
A
#
# COMPACT_ATOMS: atom_id res chain seq x y z
N MET A 1 -108.15 24.06 -12.29
CA MET A 1 -107.46 25.06 -11.49
C MET A 1 -106.40 24.35 -10.78
N SER A 2 -105.24 24.31 -11.38
CA SER A 2 -103.93 24.91 -11.06
C SER A 2 -103.49 24.70 -9.62
N ASP A 3 -102.56 23.82 -9.38
CA ASP A 3 -101.31 24.38 -8.87
C ASP A 3 -100.13 23.41 -9.03
N GLN A 4 -98.96 24.01 -9.33
CA GLN A 4 -97.72 23.35 -9.68
C GLN A 4 -96.82 23.22 -8.43
N GLY A 5 -96.44 21.97 -8.10
CA GLY A 5 -95.46 21.70 -7.09
C GLY A 5 -94.05 21.43 -7.71
N ARG A 6 -93.14 22.36 -7.56
CA ARG A 6 -91.71 22.27 -7.99
C ARG A 6 -90.89 21.29 -7.15
N CYS A 7 -90.42 20.23 -7.70
CA CYS A 7 -89.43 19.34 -7.10
C CYS A 7 -87.99 19.84 -7.30
N GLY A 8 -87.36 20.28 -6.22
CA GLY A 8 -85.99 20.76 -6.22
C GLY A 8 -85.01 19.59 -6.09
N TRP A 9 -84.22 19.40 -7.11
CA TRP A 9 -83.06 18.47 -7.10
C TRP A 9 -81.90 19.07 -6.39
N ARG A 10 -81.56 18.60 -5.21
CA ARG A 10 -80.27 18.88 -4.50
C ARG A 10 -79.19 18.01 -5.11
N ARG A 11 -78.28 18.64 -5.83
CA ARG A 11 -77.03 18.03 -6.35
C ARG A 11 -76.09 17.87 -5.17
N LEU A 12 -75.87 16.64 -4.69
CA LEU A 12 -74.71 16.31 -3.82
C LEU A 12 -73.44 16.33 -4.65
N ALA A 13 -72.59 17.32 -4.45
CA ALA A 13 -71.22 17.35 -5.00
C ALA A 13 -70.34 16.41 -4.15
N TRP A 14 -69.88 15.33 -4.72
CA TRP A 14 -68.88 14.44 -4.12
C TRP A 14 -67.51 15.05 -4.34
N TRP A 15 -66.86 15.52 -3.28
CA TRP A 15 -65.45 15.93 -3.32
C TRP A 15 -64.62 14.65 -3.21
N VAL A 16 -63.98 14.24 -4.33
CA VAL A 16 -62.94 13.21 -4.32
C VAL A 16 -61.66 13.87 -3.83
N VAL A 17 -61.31 13.61 -2.57
CA VAL A 17 -59.98 13.99 -2.03
C VAL A 17 -58.95 13.01 -2.56
N LEU A 18 -58.19 13.42 -3.55
CA LEU A 18 -57.04 12.68 -4.06
C LEU A 18 -55.91 12.80 -3.02
N VAL A 19 -55.77 11.78 -2.16
CA VAL A 19 -54.60 11.66 -1.28
C VAL A 19 -53.43 11.24 -2.12
N ALA A 20 -52.55 12.19 -2.49
CA ALA A 20 -51.27 11.90 -3.10
C ALA A 20 -50.35 11.25 -2.06
N VAL A 21 -50.24 9.93 -2.10
CA VAL A 21 -49.25 9.18 -1.31
C VAL A 21 -47.88 9.53 -1.91
N VAL A 22 -47.18 10.47 -1.27
CA VAL A 22 -45.78 10.72 -1.53
C VAL A 22 -45.00 9.51 -0.98
N VAL A 23 -44.72 8.55 -1.84
CA VAL A 23 -43.77 7.46 -1.53
C VAL A 23 -42.37 8.10 -1.52
N PRO A 24 -41.69 8.16 -0.35
CA PRO A 24 -40.28 8.58 -0.38
C PRO A 24 -39.51 7.62 -1.28
N PRO A 25 -38.57 8.10 -2.10
CA PRO A 25 -37.74 7.20 -2.86
C PRO A 25 -37.02 6.29 -1.86
N LEU A 26 -37.34 4.99 -1.92
CA LEU A 26 -36.55 3.95 -1.27
C LEU A 26 -35.12 4.17 -1.73
N GLY A 27 -34.26 4.62 -0.82
CA GLY A 27 -32.83 4.80 -1.07
C GLY A 27 -32.32 3.51 -1.69
N GLY A 28 -32.02 3.56 -2.99
CA GLY A 28 -31.50 2.41 -3.70
C GLY A 28 -30.28 1.91 -2.94
N CYS A 29 -30.19 0.61 -2.70
CA CYS A 29 -28.98 -0.07 -2.39
C CYS A 29 -28.04 0.21 -3.58
N GLY A 30 -27.30 1.32 -3.52
CA GLY A 30 -26.38 1.72 -4.56
C GLY A 30 -25.23 0.74 -4.57
N GLY A 31 -25.03 0.09 -5.71
CA GLY A 31 -23.85 -0.73 -5.97
C GLY A 31 -22.54 0.06 -5.83
N PRO A 32 -21.40 -0.59 -6.08
CA PRO A 32 -20.12 0.09 -6.09
C PRO A 32 -20.17 1.32 -6.99
N ASP A 33 -19.54 2.41 -6.54
CA ASP A 33 -19.48 3.69 -7.24
C ASP A 33 -18.01 3.96 -7.64
N PRO A 34 -17.59 3.47 -8.83
CA PRO A 34 -16.23 3.67 -9.31
C PRO A 34 -15.97 5.16 -9.52
N PRO A 35 -14.81 5.67 -9.12
CA PRO A 35 -14.46 7.06 -9.38
C PRO A 35 -14.08 7.27 -10.85
N ASP A 36 -14.37 8.47 -11.40
CA ASP A 36 -13.92 8.87 -12.73
C ASP A 36 -12.41 9.04 -12.85
N ARG A 37 -11.73 9.22 -11.71
CA ARG A 37 -10.28 9.35 -11.58
C ARG A 37 -9.77 8.44 -10.47
N LEU A 38 -8.61 7.80 -10.71
CA LEU A 38 -7.92 6.99 -9.70
C LEU A 38 -6.40 7.20 -9.80
N LEU A 39 -5.83 8.00 -8.91
CA LEU A 39 -4.39 8.20 -8.79
C LEU A 39 -3.84 7.30 -7.69
N ILE A 40 -2.89 6.43 -8.04
CA ILE A 40 -2.34 5.40 -7.15
C ILE A 40 -0.87 5.73 -6.89
N ALA A 41 -0.54 6.19 -5.68
CA ALA A 41 0.85 6.42 -5.27
C ALA A 41 1.55 5.09 -4.99
N THR A 42 2.71 4.89 -5.59
CA THR A 42 3.43 3.61 -5.59
C THR A 42 4.88 3.74 -5.12
N GLY A 43 5.84 3.73 -6.00
CA GLY A 43 7.26 3.80 -5.69
C GLY A 43 8.10 3.84 -6.95
N ASN A 44 9.38 3.58 -6.80
CA ASN A 44 10.32 3.62 -7.92
C ASN A 44 10.06 2.49 -8.94
N PRO A 45 10.30 2.74 -10.23
CA PRO A 45 10.36 1.69 -11.24
C PRO A 45 11.32 0.56 -10.84
N GLY A 46 10.98 -0.69 -11.17
CA GLY A 46 11.71 -1.88 -10.72
C GLY A 46 11.38 -2.34 -9.30
N GLY A 47 10.45 -1.65 -8.60
CA GLY A 47 9.86 -2.09 -7.34
C GLY A 47 8.50 -2.77 -7.52
N VAL A 48 8.08 -3.56 -6.51
CA VAL A 48 6.80 -4.29 -6.54
C VAL A 48 5.60 -3.35 -6.51
N TYR A 49 5.65 -2.26 -5.76
CA TYR A 49 4.59 -1.26 -5.70
C TYR A 49 4.27 -0.69 -7.09
N TYR A 50 5.34 -0.34 -7.85
CA TYR A 50 5.18 0.21 -9.19
C TYR A 50 4.51 -0.78 -10.15
N ALA A 51 4.89 -2.05 -10.08
CA ALA A 51 4.29 -3.11 -10.89
C ALA A 51 2.80 -3.34 -10.55
N LEU A 52 2.47 -3.46 -9.24
CA LEU A 52 1.10 -3.69 -8.80
C LEU A 52 0.20 -2.48 -9.05
N GLY A 53 0.67 -1.26 -8.77
CA GLY A 53 -0.09 -0.04 -9.01
C GLY A 53 -0.36 0.19 -10.50
N GLY A 54 0.61 -0.13 -11.36
CA GLY A 54 0.44 -0.08 -12.82
C GLY A 54 -0.66 -1.02 -13.30
N ALA A 55 -0.65 -2.28 -12.83
CA ALA A 55 -1.69 -3.25 -13.18
C ALA A 55 -3.08 -2.84 -12.65
N LEU A 56 -3.15 -2.29 -11.43
CA LEU A 56 -4.40 -1.80 -10.86
C LEU A 56 -4.95 -0.58 -11.62
N ALA A 57 -4.07 0.35 -12.02
CA ALA A 57 -4.46 1.51 -12.82
C ALA A 57 -4.96 1.08 -14.21
N GLU A 58 -4.32 0.09 -14.84
CA GLU A 58 -4.78 -0.47 -16.11
C GLU A 58 -6.14 -1.14 -15.99
N ALA A 59 -6.36 -1.92 -14.92
CA ALA A 59 -7.65 -2.51 -14.63
C ALA A 59 -8.74 -1.43 -14.45
N ALA A 60 -8.45 -0.34 -13.73
CA ALA A 60 -9.40 0.77 -13.57
C ALA A 60 -9.74 1.45 -14.90
N ARG A 61 -8.75 1.66 -15.78
CA ARG A 61 -9.00 2.19 -17.13
C ARG A 61 -9.89 1.27 -17.95
N ARG A 62 -9.59 -0.04 -17.92
CA ARG A 62 -10.31 -1.04 -18.72
C ARG A 62 -11.75 -1.26 -18.22
N ASP A 63 -11.93 -1.42 -16.92
CA ASP A 63 -13.18 -1.91 -16.33
C ASP A 63 -14.13 -0.76 -15.95
N TRP A 64 -13.60 0.43 -15.66
CA TRP A 64 -14.37 1.61 -15.25
C TRP A 64 -14.38 2.74 -16.29
N GLY A 65 -13.46 2.71 -17.28
CA GLY A 65 -13.24 3.85 -18.16
C GLY A 65 -12.65 5.07 -17.43
N ALA A 66 -12.16 4.87 -16.21
CA ALA A 66 -11.61 5.93 -15.35
C ALA A 66 -10.27 6.48 -15.89
N ARG A 67 -9.98 7.74 -15.58
CA ARG A 67 -8.62 8.28 -15.73
C ARG A 67 -7.78 7.79 -14.56
N ALA A 68 -7.08 6.68 -14.76
CA ALA A 68 -6.27 6.07 -13.72
C ALA A 68 -4.78 6.16 -14.03
N GLU A 69 -3.97 6.50 -13.03
CA GLU A 69 -2.52 6.68 -13.17
C GLU A 69 -1.77 5.98 -12.05
N ASN A 70 -0.66 5.36 -12.44
CA ASN A 70 0.37 4.85 -11.53
C ASN A 70 1.35 5.99 -11.25
N VAL A 71 1.24 6.61 -10.08
CA VAL A 71 2.07 7.75 -9.69
C VAL A 71 3.38 7.23 -9.11
N GLU A 72 4.49 7.49 -9.83
CA GLU A 72 5.84 7.22 -9.34
C GLU A 72 6.20 8.17 -8.20
N THR A 73 6.73 7.62 -7.11
CA THR A 73 7.12 8.35 -5.91
C THR A 73 8.39 7.77 -5.30
N ALA A 74 8.90 8.41 -4.23
CA ALA A 74 9.92 7.79 -3.39
C ALA A 74 9.40 6.58 -2.59
N ALA A 75 8.12 6.33 -2.54
CA ALA A 75 7.35 5.31 -1.84
C ALA A 75 6.75 5.81 -0.50
N SER A 76 6.65 4.95 0.51
CA SER A 76 5.67 4.98 1.60
C SER A 76 5.50 6.32 2.33
N VAL A 77 6.55 7.04 2.69
CA VAL A 77 6.43 8.32 3.42
C VAL A 77 5.87 9.41 2.51
N GLU A 78 6.40 9.50 1.29
CA GLU A 78 5.87 10.43 0.28
C GLU A 78 4.42 10.08 -0.08
N ASN A 79 4.12 8.79 -0.24
CA ASN A 79 2.77 8.30 -0.54
C ASN A 79 1.73 8.77 0.49
N VAL A 80 2.06 8.68 1.78
CA VAL A 80 1.19 9.17 2.85
C VAL A 80 1.02 10.68 2.79
N ARG A 81 2.08 11.43 2.49
CA ARG A 81 2.00 12.90 2.36
C ARG A 81 1.11 13.32 1.19
N LEU A 82 1.27 12.69 0.02
CA LEU A 82 0.42 12.93 -1.15
C LEU A 82 -1.04 12.57 -0.87
N LEU A 83 -1.26 11.44 -0.17
CA LEU A 83 -2.61 11.02 0.22
C LEU A 83 -3.25 12.02 1.22
N ALA A 84 -2.50 12.48 2.22
CA ALA A 84 -2.96 13.49 3.18
C ALA A 84 -3.28 14.84 2.51
N ALA A 85 -2.52 15.23 1.50
CA ALA A 85 -2.74 16.43 0.70
C ALA A 85 -3.91 16.29 -0.29
N GLY A 86 -4.45 15.06 -0.52
CA GLY A 86 -5.48 14.79 -1.52
C GLY A 86 -4.97 14.83 -2.96
N GLU A 87 -3.66 14.73 -3.16
CA GLU A 87 -3.02 14.71 -4.48
C GLU A 87 -3.13 13.34 -5.14
N VAL A 88 -3.30 12.28 -4.36
CA VAL A 88 -3.59 10.91 -4.81
C VAL A 88 -4.81 10.35 -4.07
N ASP A 89 -5.43 9.35 -4.66
CA ASP A 89 -6.67 8.76 -4.13
C ASP A 89 -6.39 7.51 -3.30
N VAL A 90 -5.34 6.76 -3.66
CA VAL A 90 -4.93 5.49 -3.03
C VAL A 90 -3.41 5.42 -2.95
N ALA A 91 -2.89 4.75 -1.95
CA ALA A 91 -1.45 4.57 -1.78
C ALA A 91 -1.10 3.15 -1.33
N ILE A 92 0.03 2.63 -1.82
CA ILE A 92 0.66 1.43 -1.26
C ILE A 92 1.69 1.90 -0.23
N VAL A 93 1.55 1.42 1.02
CA VAL A 93 2.35 1.90 2.14
C VAL A 93 2.73 0.73 3.05
N VAL A 94 3.98 0.69 3.48
CA VAL A 94 4.46 -0.27 4.48
C VAL A 94 3.87 0.04 5.86
N ALA A 95 3.50 -0.99 6.60
CA ALA A 95 2.69 -0.86 7.83
C ALA A 95 3.34 -0.02 8.94
N ASP A 96 4.66 0.01 9.02
CA ASP A 96 5.36 0.80 10.04
C ASP A 96 5.39 2.31 9.72
N VAL A 97 5.34 2.68 8.42
CA VAL A 97 5.09 4.07 7.99
C VAL A 97 3.64 4.46 8.27
N VAL A 98 2.69 3.53 8.04
CA VAL A 98 1.28 3.77 8.42
C VAL A 98 1.16 4.04 9.91
N ALA A 99 1.82 3.22 10.77
CA ALA A 99 1.84 3.44 12.22
C ALA A 99 2.39 4.83 12.58
N ALA A 100 3.56 5.19 12.06
CA ALA A 100 4.15 6.50 12.30
C ALA A 100 3.24 7.64 11.87
N ALA A 101 2.55 7.49 10.73
CA ALA A 101 1.65 8.50 10.20
C ALA A 101 0.41 8.69 11.06
N VAL A 102 -0.24 7.62 11.51
CA VAL A 102 -1.45 7.75 12.34
C VAL A 102 -1.13 8.20 13.77
N ASP A 103 0.07 7.91 14.27
CA ASP A 103 0.54 8.37 15.56
C ASP A 103 1.11 9.81 15.50
N GLY A 104 1.34 10.36 14.32
CA GLY A 104 1.97 11.67 14.12
C GLY A 104 3.41 11.72 14.62
N THR A 105 4.12 10.59 14.55
CA THR A 105 5.53 10.48 14.93
C THR A 105 6.45 10.66 13.72
N PRO A 106 7.72 11.08 13.92
CA PRO A 106 8.63 11.27 12.79
C PRO A 106 8.64 10.09 11.80
N PRO A 107 8.62 10.37 10.49
CA PRO A 107 8.84 11.65 9.81
C PRO A 107 7.59 12.51 9.57
N PHE A 108 6.52 12.31 10.34
CA PHE A 108 5.28 13.10 10.27
C PHE A 108 5.20 14.06 11.47
N ASP A 109 4.69 15.26 11.22
CA ASP A 109 4.58 16.33 12.24
C ASP A 109 3.22 16.31 12.98
N ALA A 110 2.26 15.57 12.45
CA ALA A 110 0.91 15.44 13.01
C ALA A 110 0.26 14.13 12.54
N PRO A 111 -0.74 13.61 13.31
CA PRO A 111 -1.50 12.43 12.94
C PRO A 111 -2.23 12.58 11.59
N VAL A 112 -2.10 11.56 10.74
CA VAL A 112 -2.79 11.45 9.44
C VAL A 112 -3.95 10.46 9.55
N ARG A 113 -5.13 10.85 9.12
CA ARG A 113 -6.32 10.00 9.16
C ARG A 113 -6.35 9.04 7.99
N LEU A 114 -5.90 7.81 8.21
CA LEU A 114 -5.82 6.73 7.22
C LEU A 114 -6.76 5.59 7.56
N ALA A 115 -7.23 4.87 6.54
CA ALA A 115 -7.89 3.58 6.65
C ALA A 115 -7.34 2.64 5.57
N ALA A 116 -7.35 1.34 5.82
CA ALA A 116 -6.88 0.36 4.86
C ALA A 116 -8.03 -0.19 4.01
N LEU A 117 -7.74 -0.43 2.73
CA LEU A 117 -8.60 -1.21 1.86
C LEU A 117 -8.27 -2.69 1.93
N CYS A 118 -6.97 -3.03 2.05
CA CYS A 118 -6.51 -4.41 2.06
C CYS A 118 -5.05 -4.48 2.54
N ARG A 119 -4.71 -5.58 3.23
CA ARG A 119 -3.31 -6.01 3.37
C ARG A 119 -2.88 -6.69 2.07
N LEU A 120 -1.71 -6.32 1.56
CA LEU A 120 -1.19 -6.84 0.30
C LEU A 120 -0.21 -8.01 0.53
N HIS A 121 1.07 -7.74 0.48
CA HIS A 121 2.17 -8.69 0.66
C HIS A 121 3.11 -8.24 1.76
N ASP A 122 4.11 -9.06 2.08
CA ASP A 122 5.19 -8.65 2.97
C ASP A 122 6.37 -8.12 2.15
N ASP A 123 6.95 -7.03 2.60
CA ASP A 123 8.28 -6.63 2.21
C ASP A 123 9.33 -7.42 2.98
N TYR A 124 10.45 -7.63 2.34
CA TYR A 124 11.69 -8.18 2.88
C TYR A 124 12.74 -7.08 2.84
N VAL A 125 13.30 -6.72 3.97
CA VAL A 125 14.40 -5.76 4.01
C VAL A 125 15.67 -6.44 3.52
N GLN A 126 16.28 -5.90 2.48
CA GLN A 126 17.44 -6.47 1.81
C GLN A 126 18.62 -5.50 1.95
N LEU A 127 19.64 -5.89 2.70
CA LEU A 127 20.93 -5.21 2.70
C LEU A 127 21.82 -5.94 1.69
N VAL A 128 21.97 -5.34 0.52
CA VAL A 128 22.69 -5.91 -0.62
C VAL A 128 24.09 -5.36 -0.66
N VAL A 129 25.08 -6.24 -0.77
CA VAL A 129 26.48 -5.91 -0.99
C VAL A 129 27.03 -6.74 -2.15
N ARG A 130 28.17 -6.34 -2.68
CA ARG A 130 28.91 -7.17 -3.65
C ARG A 130 29.39 -8.45 -2.97
N ASP A 131 29.48 -9.55 -3.68
CA ASP A 131 29.94 -10.82 -3.11
C ASP A 131 31.38 -10.76 -2.57
N ASP A 132 32.24 -9.97 -3.22
CA ASP A 132 33.62 -9.71 -2.81
C ASP A 132 33.75 -8.67 -1.67
N SER A 133 32.66 -8.13 -1.14
CA SER A 133 32.64 -7.15 -0.05
C SER A 133 33.10 -7.77 1.27
N PRO A 134 33.89 -7.07 2.12
CA PRO A 134 34.21 -7.50 3.46
C PRO A 134 33.04 -7.46 4.44
N VAL A 135 31.93 -6.80 4.10
CA VAL A 135 30.76 -6.63 4.98
C VAL A 135 30.07 -7.97 5.22
N GLN A 136 30.09 -8.49 6.44
CA GLN A 136 29.42 -9.75 6.83
C GLN A 136 28.19 -9.50 7.72
N GLN A 137 28.18 -8.42 8.47
CA GLN A 137 27.15 -8.03 9.44
C GLN A 137 26.87 -6.53 9.34
N LEU A 138 25.77 -6.08 9.95
CA LEU A 138 25.33 -4.69 9.87
C LEU A 138 26.38 -3.69 10.37
N THR A 139 27.07 -4.03 11.46
CA THR A 139 28.08 -3.14 12.09
C THR A 139 29.32 -2.90 11.21
N ASP A 140 29.57 -3.76 10.22
CA ASP A 140 30.68 -3.59 9.27
C ASP A 140 30.44 -2.43 8.30
N LEU A 141 29.20 -1.87 8.27
CA LEU A 141 28.87 -0.70 7.47
C LEU A 141 29.50 0.61 7.97
N ARG A 142 30.09 0.62 9.19
CA ARG A 142 30.66 1.84 9.76
C ARG A 142 31.73 2.45 8.86
N GLY A 143 31.53 3.75 8.52
CA GLY A 143 32.42 4.50 7.64
C GLY A 143 32.24 4.24 6.13
N LEU A 144 31.38 3.28 5.75
CA LEU A 144 31.15 2.91 4.36
C LEU A 144 30.08 3.78 3.67
N ARG A 145 30.11 3.79 2.35
CA ARG A 145 29.14 4.47 1.50
C ARG A 145 27.91 3.57 1.33
N VAL A 146 26.81 3.93 1.97
CA VAL A 146 25.61 3.08 1.99
C VAL A 146 24.40 3.86 1.50
N SER A 147 23.65 3.28 0.56
CA SER A 147 22.33 3.79 0.20
C SER A 147 21.29 3.26 1.18
N THR A 148 20.57 4.16 1.85
CA THR A 148 19.49 3.83 2.78
C THR A 148 18.11 3.90 2.14
N GLY A 149 18.03 3.97 0.81
CA GLY A 149 16.79 4.15 0.04
C GLY A 149 16.58 5.60 -0.39
N SER A 150 15.55 5.85 -1.19
CA SER A 150 15.15 7.20 -1.59
C SER A 150 14.76 8.03 -0.37
N HIS A 151 15.03 9.32 -0.42
CA HIS A 151 14.54 10.22 0.62
C HIS A 151 13.00 10.18 0.71
N ASN A 152 12.46 10.11 1.93
CA ASN A 152 11.02 9.94 2.18
C ASN A 152 10.44 8.57 1.74
N SER A 153 11.26 7.54 1.62
CA SER A 153 10.79 6.17 1.37
C SER A 153 10.54 5.39 2.68
N GLY A 154 9.74 4.32 2.57
CA GLY A 154 9.66 3.32 3.64
C GLY A 154 10.99 2.59 3.85
N THR A 155 11.78 2.40 2.79
CA THR A 155 13.13 1.83 2.88
C THR A 155 14.04 2.68 3.75
N GLU A 156 14.03 4.01 3.58
CA GLU A 156 14.84 4.93 4.40
C GLU A 156 14.49 4.78 5.88
N MET A 157 13.20 4.82 6.21
CA MET A 157 12.75 4.69 7.59
C MET A 157 13.11 3.33 8.20
N LEU A 158 12.94 2.24 7.46
CA LEU A 158 13.31 0.89 7.90
C LEU A 158 14.82 0.73 8.09
N ALA A 159 15.63 1.25 7.14
CA ALA A 159 17.08 1.23 7.23
C ALA A 159 17.55 1.99 8.48
N ASP A 160 16.99 3.18 8.74
CA ASP A 160 17.35 3.97 9.92
C ASP A 160 17.03 3.22 11.22
N ARG A 161 15.84 2.61 11.32
CA ARG A 161 15.45 1.81 12.49
C ARG A 161 16.34 0.59 12.71
N ILE A 162 16.72 -0.11 11.65
CA ILE A 162 17.62 -1.27 11.72
C ILE A 162 19.03 -0.83 12.11
N LEU A 163 19.56 0.24 11.51
CA LEU A 163 20.89 0.79 11.86
C LEU A 163 20.93 1.20 13.33
N LEU A 164 19.93 1.96 13.80
CA LEU A 164 19.85 2.36 15.21
C LEU A 164 19.74 1.15 16.15
N ALA A 165 18.94 0.12 15.77
CA ALA A 165 18.84 -1.12 16.53
C ALA A 165 20.17 -1.89 16.58
N GLY A 166 21.03 -1.73 15.58
CA GLY A 166 22.40 -2.28 15.51
C GLY A 166 23.47 -1.38 16.12
N GLY A 167 23.09 -0.25 16.75
CA GLY A 167 24.04 0.69 17.35
C GLY A 167 24.82 1.54 16.36
N LEU A 168 24.27 1.77 15.17
CA LEU A 168 24.79 2.67 14.15
C LEU A 168 23.89 3.89 13.99
N ASP A 169 24.46 5.09 14.09
CA ASP A 169 23.75 6.31 13.71
C ASP A 169 23.87 6.50 12.19
N PRO A 170 22.75 6.49 11.44
CA PRO A 170 22.79 6.58 9.98
C PRO A 170 23.38 7.88 9.44
N GLU A 171 23.35 8.97 10.23
CA GLU A 171 23.91 10.27 9.81
C GLU A 171 25.39 10.44 10.19
N VAL A 172 25.85 9.73 11.22
CA VAL A 172 27.21 9.88 11.77
C VAL A 172 28.14 8.74 11.37
N ASP A 173 27.61 7.51 11.43
CA ASP A 173 28.42 6.30 11.27
C ASP A 173 28.58 5.85 9.80
N LEU A 174 27.80 6.42 8.89
CA LEU A 174 27.81 6.07 7.46
C LEU A 174 28.18 7.26 6.57
N GLN A 175 28.73 6.97 5.40
CA GLN A 175 28.70 7.91 4.28
C GLN A 175 27.37 7.73 3.55
N ARG A 176 26.32 8.21 4.16
CA ARG A 176 24.93 7.98 3.74
C ARG A 176 24.66 8.50 2.33
N ARG A 177 23.93 7.72 1.54
CA ARG A 177 23.34 8.09 0.26
C ARG A 177 21.84 7.79 0.30
N ARG A 178 21.05 8.65 -0.33
CA ARG A 178 19.59 8.52 -0.44
C ARG A 178 19.23 8.34 -1.92
N LEU A 179 19.40 7.11 -2.42
CA LEU A 179 19.24 6.78 -3.83
C LEU A 179 18.02 5.91 -4.05
N GLY A 180 17.31 6.15 -5.15
CA GLY A 180 16.29 5.22 -5.65
C GLY A 180 16.91 3.88 -6.05
N LEU A 181 16.08 2.82 -6.14
CA LEU A 181 16.57 1.46 -6.37
C LEU A 181 17.47 1.35 -7.60
N GLY A 182 17.07 1.92 -8.74
CA GLY A 182 17.85 1.86 -9.98
C GLY A 182 19.21 2.56 -9.86
N GLU A 183 19.21 3.76 -9.26
CA GLU A 183 20.45 4.50 -9.02
C GLU A 183 21.37 3.79 -8.02
N ALA A 184 20.82 3.22 -6.94
CA ALA A 184 21.55 2.48 -5.93
C ALA A 184 22.18 1.20 -6.52
N ALA A 185 21.42 0.44 -7.31
CA ALA A 185 21.90 -0.75 -8.00
C ALA A 185 23.07 -0.41 -8.95
N GLU A 186 22.91 0.63 -9.75
CA GLU A 186 23.97 1.08 -10.65
C GLU A 186 25.19 1.64 -9.89
N ALA A 187 24.97 2.34 -8.78
CA ALA A 187 26.05 2.83 -7.93
C ALA A 187 26.84 1.69 -7.27
N LEU A 188 26.16 0.62 -6.81
CA LEU A 188 26.78 -0.58 -6.26
C LEU A 188 27.58 -1.33 -7.36
N ARG A 189 26.98 -1.51 -8.53
CA ARG A 189 27.63 -2.15 -9.68
C ARG A 189 28.95 -1.45 -10.06
N ARG A 190 28.95 -0.12 -10.03
CA ARG A 190 30.15 0.70 -10.33
C ARG A 190 31.11 0.92 -9.16
N GLY A 191 30.84 0.33 -7.98
CA GLY A 191 31.64 0.52 -6.79
C GLY A 191 31.63 1.96 -6.23
N ARG A 192 30.59 2.74 -6.54
CA ARG A 192 30.35 4.09 -5.98
C ARG A 192 29.74 4.07 -4.60
N ILE A 193 29.08 2.98 -4.24
CA ILE A 193 28.62 2.65 -2.89
C ILE A 193 29.06 1.23 -2.54
N ASP A 194 29.07 0.92 -1.24
CA ASP A 194 29.57 -0.35 -0.70
C ASP A 194 28.41 -1.28 -0.30
N GLY A 195 27.21 -0.71 -0.08
CA GLY A 195 25.99 -1.44 0.20
C GLY A 195 24.76 -0.61 -0.09
N LEU A 196 23.63 -1.29 -0.28
CA LEU A 196 22.32 -0.65 -0.41
C LEU A 196 21.27 -1.38 0.42
N PHE A 197 20.41 -0.62 1.08
CA PHE A 197 19.15 -1.11 1.64
C PHE A 197 18.04 -0.98 0.61
N PHE A 198 17.17 -1.99 0.60
CA PHE A 198 15.89 -1.93 -0.08
C PHE A 198 14.85 -2.77 0.66
N SER A 199 13.64 -2.24 0.79
CA SER A 199 12.48 -2.94 1.31
C SER A 199 11.52 -3.21 0.17
N GLY A 200 11.18 -4.47 -0.07
CA GLY A 200 10.26 -4.86 -1.14
C GLY A 200 9.97 -6.34 -1.18
N GLY A 201 8.97 -6.73 -1.98
CA GLY A 201 8.62 -8.12 -2.23
C GLY A 201 9.68 -8.87 -3.05
N LEU A 202 9.59 -10.20 -3.07
CA LEU A 202 10.56 -11.09 -3.70
C LEU A 202 10.02 -11.76 -4.98
N PRO A 203 10.86 -11.89 -6.04
CA PRO A 203 12.12 -11.17 -6.23
C PRO A 203 11.85 -9.69 -6.49
N THR A 204 12.69 -8.80 -5.95
CA THR A 204 12.67 -7.39 -6.35
C THR A 204 13.28 -7.28 -7.75
N PRO A 205 12.57 -6.80 -8.78
CA PRO A 205 13.07 -6.83 -10.15
C PRO A 205 14.42 -6.12 -10.33
N GLY A 206 14.58 -4.93 -9.75
CA GLY A 206 15.85 -4.18 -9.86
C GLY A 206 17.04 -4.88 -9.19
N ILE A 207 16.81 -5.64 -8.09
CA ILE A 207 17.87 -6.43 -7.44
C ILE A 207 18.14 -7.71 -8.25
N ALA A 208 17.11 -8.32 -8.83
CA ALA A 208 17.29 -9.50 -9.68
C ALA A 208 18.10 -9.17 -10.95
N GLU A 209 17.88 -7.99 -11.54
CA GLU A 209 18.66 -7.47 -12.66
C GLU A 209 20.11 -7.24 -12.25
N LEU A 210 20.36 -6.57 -11.11
CA LEU A 210 21.70 -6.38 -10.55
C LEU A 210 22.41 -7.72 -10.34
N ALA A 211 21.74 -8.71 -9.74
CA ALA A 211 22.28 -10.06 -9.50
C ALA A 211 22.60 -10.83 -10.80
N GLY A 212 21.96 -10.47 -11.90
CA GLY A 212 22.28 -10.97 -13.24
C GLY A 212 23.56 -10.37 -13.84
N GLN A 213 23.95 -9.19 -13.39
CA GLN A 213 25.11 -8.44 -13.91
C GLN A 213 26.33 -8.51 -12.99
N LEU A 214 26.14 -8.75 -11.70
CA LEU A 214 27.16 -8.73 -10.68
C LEU A 214 26.85 -9.77 -9.60
N PRO A 215 27.81 -10.61 -9.16
CA PRO A 215 27.64 -11.43 -7.97
C PRO A 215 27.36 -10.56 -6.74
N ILE A 216 26.25 -10.85 -6.06
CA ILE A 216 25.81 -10.13 -4.86
C ILE A 216 25.62 -11.08 -3.69
N ARG A 217 25.63 -10.51 -2.49
CA ARG A 217 25.29 -11.17 -1.25
C ARG A 217 24.34 -10.30 -0.45
N LEU A 218 23.45 -10.94 0.31
CA LEU A 218 22.62 -10.27 1.30
C LEU A 218 23.26 -10.42 2.69
N VAL A 219 23.26 -9.34 3.46
CA VAL A 219 23.67 -9.36 4.87
C VAL A 219 22.47 -9.75 5.74
N PRO A 220 22.60 -10.73 6.67
CA PRO A 220 21.51 -11.15 7.55
C PRO A 220 21.02 -10.00 8.45
N LEU A 221 19.70 -9.90 8.61
CA LEU A 221 19.05 -8.86 9.42
C LEU A 221 18.00 -9.42 10.41
N ALA A 222 17.77 -10.73 10.45
CA ALA A 222 16.71 -11.33 11.27
C ALA A 222 16.86 -11.04 12.77
N GLU A 223 18.08 -10.91 13.27
CA GLU A 223 18.36 -10.60 14.69
C GLU A 223 17.78 -9.25 15.13
N TYR A 224 17.56 -8.31 14.20
CA TYR A 224 17.01 -6.98 14.49
C TYR A 224 15.48 -6.97 14.65
N VAL A 225 14.78 -8.06 14.34
CA VAL A 225 13.32 -8.15 14.52
C VAL A 225 12.89 -7.92 15.96
N ARG A 226 13.62 -8.53 16.91
CA ARG A 226 13.29 -8.40 18.35
C ARG A 226 13.50 -6.96 18.87
N PRO A 227 14.63 -6.29 18.63
CA PRO A 227 14.80 -4.88 18.97
C PRO A 227 13.76 -3.98 18.30
N LEU A 228 13.45 -4.18 17.02
CA LEU A 228 12.44 -3.41 16.31
C LEU A 228 11.05 -3.55 16.92
N ARG A 229 10.65 -4.77 17.31
CA ARG A 229 9.39 -4.99 18.02
C ARG A 229 9.35 -4.29 19.36
N GLY A 230 10.47 -4.23 20.08
CA GLY A 230 10.59 -3.51 21.34
C GLY A 230 10.44 -2.01 21.22
N GLY A 231 10.96 -1.43 20.14
CA GLY A 231 10.93 0.01 19.90
C GLY A 231 9.68 0.53 19.14
N TYR A 232 9.12 -0.30 18.23
CA TYR A 232 8.11 0.15 17.27
C TYR A 232 6.88 -0.76 17.15
N GLY A 233 6.72 -1.73 18.06
CA GLY A 233 5.55 -2.61 18.11
C GLY A 233 5.64 -3.85 17.19
N GLN A 234 4.54 -4.62 17.15
CA GLN A 234 4.48 -5.96 16.55
C GLN A 234 4.30 -5.94 15.01
N LEU A 235 4.88 -4.95 14.33
CA LEU A 235 4.77 -4.77 12.87
C LEU A 235 5.79 -5.62 12.09
N TYR A 236 6.86 -6.04 12.76
CA TYR A 236 7.99 -6.73 12.15
C TYR A 236 7.93 -8.23 12.38
N SER A 237 8.40 -8.99 11.42
CA SER A 237 8.47 -10.46 11.50
C SER A 237 9.79 -10.98 10.93
N GLU A 238 10.24 -12.10 11.44
CA GLU A 238 11.35 -12.81 10.79
C GLU A 238 10.87 -13.38 9.46
N ARG A 239 11.68 -13.17 8.44
CA ARG A 239 11.48 -13.69 7.09
C ARG A 239 12.81 -14.21 6.55
N SER A 240 12.72 -15.02 5.52
CA SER A 240 13.87 -15.57 4.82
C SER A 240 13.82 -15.24 3.33
N VAL A 241 14.93 -14.82 2.79
CA VAL A 241 15.13 -14.69 1.33
C VAL A 241 15.69 -16.01 0.82
N PRO A 242 14.94 -16.81 0.05
CA PRO A 242 15.41 -18.09 -0.49
C PRO A 242 16.66 -17.90 -1.36
N ALA A 243 17.60 -18.83 -1.29
CA ALA A 243 18.82 -18.80 -2.10
C ALA A 243 18.54 -18.66 -3.60
N THR A 244 17.47 -19.31 -4.09
CA THR A 244 17.05 -19.27 -5.49
C THR A 244 16.59 -17.90 -5.98
N THR A 245 16.26 -16.97 -5.08
CA THR A 245 15.71 -15.65 -5.44
C THR A 245 16.69 -14.83 -6.26
N TYR A 246 17.97 -14.80 -5.86
CA TYR A 246 19.03 -14.02 -6.51
C TYR A 246 20.29 -14.85 -6.76
N ARG A 247 20.19 -16.18 -6.78
CA ARG A 247 21.33 -17.11 -6.90
C ARG A 247 22.31 -16.95 -5.74
N LEU A 248 21.80 -16.76 -4.54
CA LEU A 248 22.58 -16.64 -3.32
C LEU A 248 23.20 -17.99 -2.92
N PRO A 249 24.32 -18.01 -2.17
CA PRO A 249 24.95 -19.24 -1.72
C PRO A 249 24.07 -20.00 -0.71
N ALA A 250 23.25 -19.32 0.06
CA ALA A 250 22.33 -19.87 1.05
C ALA A 250 21.13 -18.95 1.26
N GLU A 251 20.12 -19.46 1.95
CA GLU A 251 18.99 -18.68 2.46
C GLU A 251 19.47 -17.64 3.46
N VAL A 252 18.89 -16.42 3.44
CA VAL A 252 19.29 -15.31 4.31
C VAL A 252 18.12 -14.82 5.13
N GLY A 253 18.25 -14.89 6.46
CA GLY A 253 17.27 -14.36 7.40
C GLY A 253 17.22 -12.83 7.39
N THR A 254 16.02 -12.25 7.38
CA THR A 254 15.82 -10.81 7.32
C THR A 254 14.57 -10.34 8.07
N VAL A 255 14.39 -9.03 8.11
CA VAL A 255 13.20 -8.35 8.64
C VAL A 255 12.12 -8.31 7.57
N GLY A 256 10.92 -8.77 7.94
CA GLY A 256 9.72 -8.64 7.12
C GLY A 256 8.73 -7.67 7.73
N VAL A 257 8.03 -6.91 6.90
CA VAL A 257 6.98 -5.97 7.29
C VAL A 257 5.85 -5.97 6.27
N GLY A 258 4.59 -5.90 6.73
CA GLY A 258 3.42 -5.97 5.85
C GLY A 258 3.20 -4.68 5.07
N ASN A 259 2.59 -4.79 3.89
CA ASN A 259 2.16 -3.67 3.06
C ASN A 259 0.65 -3.57 3.04
N LEU A 260 0.14 -2.35 3.03
CA LEU A 260 -1.27 -2.03 2.99
C LEU A 260 -1.59 -1.18 1.76
N LEU A 261 -2.75 -1.41 1.20
CA LEU A 261 -3.41 -0.46 0.30
C LEU A 261 -4.23 0.47 1.18
N VAL A 262 -3.86 1.74 1.24
CA VAL A 262 -4.48 2.71 2.14
C VAL A 262 -5.12 3.86 1.39
N VAL A 263 -6.10 4.46 2.04
CA VAL A 263 -6.85 5.63 1.60
C VAL A 263 -7.00 6.61 2.76
N ARG A 264 -7.45 7.82 2.50
CA ARG A 264 -7.92 8.71 3.55
C ARG A 264 -9.14 8.10 4.22
N ALA A 265 -9.25 8.25 5.53
CA ALA A 265 -10.35 7.68 6.32
C ALA A 265 -11.73 8.29 5.98
N ASP A 266 -11.78 9.44 5.30
CA ASP A 266 -12.99 10.12 4.86
C ASP A 266 -13.38 9.86 3.40
N LEU A 267 -12.74 8.90 2.73
CA LEU A 267 -13.16 8.44 1.40
C LEU A 267 -14.60 7.91 1.46
N ALA A 268 -15.40 8.14 0.43
CA ALA A 268 -16.76 7.62 0.39
C ALA A 268 -16.79 6.07 0.42
N ASP A 269 -17.67 5.48 1.25
CA ASP A 269 -17.75 4.02 1.43
C ASP A 269 -17.94 3.26 0.12
N ARG A 270 -18.76 3.78 -0.79
CA ARG A 270 -19.02 3.16 -2.10
C ARG A 270 -17.78 3.13 -2.98
N THR A 271 -16.99 4.20 -2.95
CA THR A 271 -15.72 4.29 -3.68
C THR A 271 -14.68 3.34 -3.09
N ALA A 272 -14.56 3.29 -1.76
CA ALA A 272 -13.68 2.34 -1.08
C ALA A 272 -14.06 0.88 -1.38
N TYR A 273 -15.36 0.57 -1.39
CA TYR A 273 -15.89 -0.73 -1.82
C TYR A 273 -15.47 -1.04 -3.26
N ALA A 274 -15.69 -0.08 -4.20
CA ALA A 274 -15.36 -0.27 -5.61
C ALA A 274 -13.87 -0.54 -5.83
N ILE A 275 -12.99 0.23 -5.17
CA ILE A 275 -11.53 0.04 -5.29
C ILE A 275 -11.11 -1.32 -4.68
N THR A 276 -11.68 -1.71 -3.53
CA THR A 276 -11.40 -3.01 -2.93
C THR A 276 -11.85 -4.14 -3.85
N LYS A 277 -13.03 -4.02 -4.46
CA LYS A 277 -13.53 -4.99 -5.44
C LYS A 277 -12.60 -5.09 -6.65
N LEU A 278 -12.18 -3.95 -7.21
CA LEU A 278 -11.26 -3.92 -8.34
C LEU A 278 -9.95 -4.64 -8.05
N LEU A 279 -9.36 -4.44 -6.86
CA LEU A 279 -8.13 -5.12 -6.44
C LEU A 279 -8.24 -6.64 -6.57
N PHE A 280 -9.39 -7.21 -6.17
CA PHE A 280 -9.59 -8.66 -6.22
C PHE A 280 -10.06 -9.16 -7.59
N ASP A 281 -10.81 -8.37 -8.33
CA ASP A 281 -11.22 -8.72 -9.70
C ASP A 281 -10.03 -8.68 -10.67
N ALA A 282 -9.10 -7.74 -10.48
CA ALA A 282 -7.88 -7.62 -11.27
C ALA A 282 -6.73 -8.55 -10.81
N GLN A 283 -6.97 -9.49 -9.87
CA GLN A 283 -5.92 -10.37 -9.36
C GLN A 283 -5.11 -11.08 -10.44
N PRO A 284 -5.69 -11.61 -11.54
CA PRO A 284 -4.91 -12.21 -12.62
C PRO A 284 -3.92 -11.23 -13.28
N ASP A 285 -4.32 -9.98 -13.46
CA ASP A 285 -3.47 -8.93 -14.03
C ASP A 285 -2.34 -8.55 -13.07
N LEU A 286 -2.66 -8.42 -11.79
CA LEU A 286 -1.69 -8.16 -10.72
C LEU A 286 -0.65 -9.28 -10.63
N VAL A 287 -1.08 -10.55 -10.70
CA VAL A 287 -0.19 -11.73 -10.70
C VAL A 287 0.71 -11.74 -11.93
N SER A 288 0.18 -11.36 -13.10
CA SER A 288 0.95 -11.24 -14.33
C SER A 288 2.01 -10.13 -14.23
N ALA A 289 1.69 -9.04 -13.53
CA ALA A 289 2.63 -7.92 -13.29
C ALA A 289 3.71 -8.30 -12.26
N HIS A 290 3.32 -8.98 -11.17
CA HIS A 290 4.28 -9.43 -10.16
C HIS A 290 3.75 -10.60 -9.33
N ARG A 291 4.58 -11.64 -9.13
CA ARG A 291 4.20 -12.87 -8.40
C ARG A 291 3.76 -12.65 -6.95
N GLU A 292 4.21 -11.58 -6.28
CA GLU A 292 3.77 -11.27 -4.91
C GLU A 292 2.25 -11.02 -4.82
N ALA A 293 1.58 -10.70 -5.93
CA ALA A 293 0.12 -10.60 -5.97
C ALA A 293 -0.61 -11.91 -5.63
N HIS A 294 0.03 -13.08 -5.73
CA HIS A 294 -0.53 -14.34 -5.21
C HIS A 294 -0.83 -14.30 -3.71
N ARG A 295 -0.14 -13.44 -2.96
CA ARG A 295 -0.35 -13.25 -1.52
C ARG A 295 -1.57 -12.39 -1.21
N ILE A 296 -2.06 -11.62 -2.18
CA ILE A 296 -3.25 -10.78 -2.04
C ILE A 296 -4.48 -11.70 -2.09
N ASN A 297 -5.05 -11.98 -0.94
CA ASN A 297 -6.22 -12.83 -0.82
C ASN A 297 -7.17 -12.30 0.26
N ARG A 298 -8.46 -12.65 0.16
CA ARG A 298 -9.50 -12.13 1.06
C ARG A 298 -9.29 -12.51 2.52
N GLN A 299 -8.68 -13.65 2.80
CA GLN A 299 -8.46 -14.11 4.17
C GLN A 299 -7.37 -13.29 4.88
N ALA A 300 -6.25 -13.04 4.21
CA ALA A 300 -5.16 -12.21 4.74
C ALA A 300 -5.46 -10.72 4.63
N GLY A 301 -6.25 -10.31 3.63
CA GLY A 301 -6.53 -8.92 3.29
C GLY A 301 -7.16 -8.09 4.42
N VAL A 302 -7.83 -8.75 5.37
CA VAL A 302 -8.46 -8.10 6.52
C VAL A 302 -7.51 -7.81 7.69
N ALA A 303 -6.29 -8.33 7.65
CA ALA A 303 -5.29 -8.14 8.71
C ALA A 303 -4.52 -6.83 8.53
N THR A 304 -5.16 -5.70 8.72
CA THR A 304 -4.69 -4.37 8.34
C THR A 304 -4.03 -3.55 9.45
N PHE A 305 -3.70 -4.20 10.59
CA PHE A 305 -2.96 -3.47 11.63
C PHE A 305 -1.76 -2.71 11.01
N PRO A 306 -1.53 -1.42 11.37
CA PRO A 306 -2.01 -0.68 12.55
C PRO A 306 -3.31 0.12 12.35
N VAL A 307 -3.92 0.13 11.18
CA VAL A 307 -5.18 0.83 10.93
C VAL A 307 -6.33 -0.13 10.69
N SER A 308 -7.56 0.32 10.94
CA SER A 308 -8.76 -0.43 10.64
C SER A 308 -9.03 -0.49 9.15
N LEU A 309 -9.78 -1.50 8.71
CA LEU A 309 -10.38 -1.48 7.39
C LEU A 309 -11.30 -0.26 7.25
N HIS A 310 -11.28 0.35 6.06
CA HIS A 310 -12.28 1.34 5.66
C HIS A 310 -13.67 0.69 5.67
N PRO A 311 -14.75 1.39 6.12
CA PRO A 311 -16.10 0.79 6.16
C PRO A 311 -16.52 0.15 4.84
N GLY A 312 -16.33 0.83 3.71
CA GLY A 312 -16.63 0.27 2.39
C GLY A 312 -15.81 -0.97 2.03
N ALA A 313 -14.54 -1.05 2.45
CA ALA A 313 -13.74 -2.26 2.29
C ALA A 313 -14.26 -3.39 3.17
N ALA A 314 -14.65 -3.10 4.42
CA ALA A 314 -15.24 -4.06 5.33
C ALA A 314 -16.56 -4.62 4.77
N ASP A 315 -17.37 -3.79 4.12
CA ASP A 315 -18.59 -4.22 3.42
C ASP A 315 -18.26 -5.19 2.29
N TYR A 316 -17.28 -4.87 1.44
CA TYR A 316 -16.83 -5.79 0.39
C TYR A 316 -16.42 -7.16 0.94
N PHE A 317 -15.59 -7.19 2.00
CA PHE A 317 -15.17 -8.45 2.60
C PHE A 317 -16.34 -9.22 3.22
N ARG A 318 -17.35 -8.53 3.76
CA ARG A 318 -18.56 -9.13 4.34
C ARG A 318 -19.41 -9.77 3.25
N ASP A 319 -19.65 -9.05 2.15
CA ASP A 319 -20.48 -9.51 1.03
C ASP A 319 -19.86 -10.68 0.26
N THR A 320 -18.52 -10.78 0.28
CA THR A 320 -17.79 -11.84 -0.44
C THR A 320 -17.41 -13.04 0.44
N LYS A 321 -17.79 -13.05 1.73
CA LYS A 321 -17.67 -14.25 2.56
C LYS A 321 -18.58 -15.34 2.00
N ARG A 322 -17.97 -16.36 1.40
CA ARG A 322 -18.66 -17.64 1.15
C ARG A 322 -18.43 -18.50 2.39
N PHE A 323 -19.53 -18.91 3.03
CA PHE A 323 -19.54 -19.91 4.08
C PHE A 323 -19.36 -21.29 3.47
#